data_c5b9d1fd7259613085481608907cfebd
#
_entry.id   c5b9d1fd7259613085481608907cfebd
#
_cell.length_a   1.000
_cell.length_b   1.000
_cell.length_c   1.000
_cell.angle_alpha   90.00
_cell.angle_beta   90.00
_cell.angle_gamma   90.00
#
_symmetry.space_group_name_H-M   'P 1'
#
loop_
_entity.id
_entity.type
_entity.pdbx_description
1 polymer ?
#
loop_
_entity_poly.entity_id
_entity_poly.type
_entity_poly.pdbx_seq_one_letter_code
_entity_poly.pdbx_strand_id
1 'polypeptide(L)'
;MTNPLTATATPASPKSRPLRSATARNPWKHRVRPFGAAAGGNPLGVTSTTTSQQELFRFLEDRFACAQACTECARACALRASLVDPDGTENQELVRRRGIMCAEVCDATCRVLSEQNQVDEAAIRAQLEWCRQVCLESAHVFDDHPGAEESAQACRDCARACGEFLATLR
;
A
#
# COMPACT_ATOMS: atom_id res chain seq x y z
N MET A 1 0.77 16.22 -64.25
CA MET A 1 1.26 14.99 -63.58
C MET A 1 0.48 14.88 -62.29
N THR A 2 -0.57 14.04 -62.33
CA THR A 2 -1.56 13.88 -61.29
C THR A 2 -1.21 12.66 -60.45
N ASN A 3 -1.07 12.86 -59.14
CA ASN A 3 -0.75 11.81 -58.16
C ASN A 3 -2.05 11.18 -57.62
N PRO A 4 -2.21 9.85 -57.60
CA PRO A 4 -3.44 9.22 -57.10
C PRO A 4 -3.47 9.11 -55.59
N LEU A 5 -4.62 9.42 -54.99
CA LEU A 5 -5.01 9.25 -53.60
C LEU A 5 -4.97 7.77 -53.20
N THR A 6 -4.18 7.43 -52.20
CA THR A 6 -4.22 6.13 -51.53
C THR A 6 -5.31 6.13 -50.47
N ALA A 7 -6.28 5.25 -50.64
CA ALA A 7 -7.36 5.00 -49.71
C ALA A 7 -6.83 4.27 -48.47
N THR A 8 -7.02 4.84 -47.31
CA THR A 8 -6.74 4.21 -46.00
C THR A 8 -7.91 3.32 -45.59
N ALA A 9 -7.64 2.03 -45.44
CA ALA A 9 -8.60 1.04 -44.94
C ALA A 9 -8.85 1.23 -43.44
N THR A 10 -10.12 1.31 -43.07
CA THR A 10 -10.59 1.37 -41.67
C THR A 10 -10.46 -0.02 -41.02
N PRO A 11 -9.84 -0.16 -39.82
CA PRO A 11 -9.80 -1.44 -39.13
C PRO A 11 -11.17 -1.79 -38.53
N ALA A 12 -11.60 -3.03 -38.71
CA ALA A 12 -12.84 -3.58 -38.17
C ALA A 12 -12.83 -3.70 -36.64
N SER A 13 -13.93 -3.27 -36.02
CA SER A 13 -14.17 -3.42 -34.57
C SER A 13 -14.21 -4.89 -34.14
N PRO A 14 -13.57 -5.23 -33.01
CA PRO A 14 -13.67 -6.58 -32.46
C PRO A 14 -15.04 -6.82 -31.84
N LYS A 15 -15.66 -7.95 -32.23
CA LYS A 15 -16.93 -8.43 -31.69
C LYS A 15 -16.81 -8.77 -30.21
N SER A 16 -17.65 -8.15 -29.40
CA SER A 16 -17.80 -8.41 -27.97
C SER A 16 -18.26 -9.86 -27.72
N ARG A 17 -17.44 -10.65 -27.01
CA ARG A 17 -17.80 -11.96 -26.47
C ARG A 17 -18.73 -11.79 -25.25
N PRO A 18 -19.83 -12.56 -25.14
CA PRO A 18 -20.67 -12.51 -23.96
C PRO A 18 -19.94 -13.09 -22.74
N LEU A 19 -19.93 -12.33 -21.66
CA LEU A 19 -19.47 -12.76 -20.35
C LEU A 19 -20.39 -13.88 -19.83
N ARG A 20 -19.84 -15.08 -19.68
CA ARG A 20 -20.49 -16.19 -18.93
C ARG A 20 -20.51 -15.79 -17.45
N SER A 21 -21.70 -15.64 -16.89
CA SER A 21 -21.93 -15.50 -15.46
C SER A 21 -21.56 -16.82 -14.77
N ALA A 22 -20.34 -16.82 -14.19
CA ALA A 22 -19.97 -17.86 -13.23
C ALA A 22 -20.62 -17.48 -11.89
N THR A 23 -21.63 -18.25 -11.48
CA THR A 23 -22.13 -18.22 -10.11
C THR A 23 -21.03 -18.69 -9.17
N ALA A 24 -20.30 -17.72 -8.62
CA ALA A 24 -19.30 -17.96 -7.58
C ALA A 24 -20.01 -18.53 -6.35
N ARG A 25 -19.83 -19.83 -6.09
CA ARG A 25 -20.21 -20.46 -4.83
C ARG A 25 -19.37 -19.80 -3.73
N ASN A 26 -20.07 -19.16 -2.81
CA ASN A 26 -19.47 -18.51 -1.65
C ASN A 26 -18.86 -19.59 -0.72
N PRO A 27 -17.52 -19.68 -0.57
CA PRO A 27 -16.88 -20.73 0.23
C PRO A 27 -16.92 -20.47 1.73
N TRP A 28 -17.53 -19.37 2.19
CA TRP A 28 -17.49 -18.92 3.58
C TRP A 28 -18.66 -19.42 4.45
N LYS A 29 -19.48 -20.37 3.98
CA LYS A 29 -20.47 -21.02 4.85
C LYS A 29 -19.81 -22.08 5.73
N HIS A 30 -18.83 -21.70 6.53
CA HIS A 30 -18.37 -22.54 7.63
C HIS A 30 -19.34 -22.42 8.79
N ARG A 31 -20.02 -23.52 8.99
CA ARG A 31 -20.90 -23.92 10.07
C ARG A 31 -20.33 -23.49 11.43
N VAL A 32 -20.94 -22.49 12.06
CA VAL A 32 -20.68 -22.17 13.45
C VAL A 32 -21.20 -23.36 14.26
N ARG A 33 -20.32 -24.14 14.86
CA ARG A 33 -20.70 -25.16 15.85
C ARG A 33 -21.10 -24.43 17.13
N PRO A 34 -22.25 -24.73 17.73
CA PRO A 34 -22.58 -24.20 19.05
C PRO A 34 -21.62 -24.82 20.08
N PHE A 35 -20.92 -23.95 20.82
CA PHE A 35 -20.10 -24.36 21.96
C PHE A 35 -21.02 -24.88 23.04
N GLY A 36 -20.90 -26.16 23.35
CA GLY A 36 -21.60 -26.82 24.49
C GLY A 36 -21.09 -26.20 25.78
N ALA A 37 -22.03 -25.78 26.61
CA ALA A 37 -21.77 -25.36 27.98
C ALA A 37 -21.29 -26.55 28.80
N ALA A 38 -20.02 -26.57 29.20
CA ALA A 38 -19.48 -27.40 30.25
C ALA A 38 -19.23 -26.49 31.47
N ALA A 39 -20.10 -26.62 32.45
CA ALA A 39 -19.92 -26.04 33.79
C ALA A 39 -18.78 -26.77 34.51
N GLY A 40 -17.79 -26.05 34.97
CA GLY A 40 -16.69 -26.57 35.77
C GLY A 40 -15.72 -25.44 36.12
N GLY A 41 -15.89 -24.83 37.30
CA GLY A 41 -15.16 -23.66 37.72
C GLY A 41 -13.67 -23.88 37.96
N ASN A 42 -12.88 -22.87 37.58
CA ASN A 42 -11.62 -22.56 38.27
C ASN A 42 -11.34 -21.02 38.10
N PRO A 43 -11.33 -20.22 39.18
CA PRO A 43 -11.22 -18.75 39.09
C PRO A 43 -9.77 -18.25 39.17
N LEU A 44 -8.83 -18.87 38.48
CA LEU A 44 -7.41 -18.45 38.48
C LEU A 44 -6.80 -18.53 37.09
N GLY A 45 -7.35 -17.77 36.11
CA GLY A 45 -6.79 -17.78 34.76
C GLY A 45 -7.20 -16.61 33.86
N VAL A 46 -7.88 -15.60 34.40
CA VAL A 46 -8.51 -14.56 33.57
C VAL A 46 -7.55 -13.45 33.13
N THR A 47 -6.38 -13.30 33.74
CA THR A 47 -5.47 -12.17 33.48
C THR A 47 -4.60 -12.36 32.23
N SER A 48 -4.21 -13.58 31.89
CA SER A 48 -3.29 -13.83 30.77
C SER A 48 -3.96 -13.69 29.38
N THR A 49 -5.23 -14.05 29.28
CA THR A 49 -5.97 -14.00 27.98
C THR A 49 -6.27 -12.56 27.58
N THR A 50 -6.57 -11.68 28.55
CA THR A 50 -6.89 -10.28 28.30
C THR A 50 -5.67 -9.51 27.80
N THR A 51 -4.49 -9.78 28.36
CA THR A 51 -3.23 -9.13 27.94
C THR A 51 -2.86 -9.51 26.52
N SER A 52 -2.91 -10.79 26.17
CA SER A 52 -2.61 -11.27 24.81
C SER A 52 -3.59 -10.70 23.76
N GLN A 53 -4.86 -10.55 24.11
CA GLN A 53 -5.86 -9.97 23.21
C GLN A 53 -5.62 -8.47 23.00
N GLN A 54 -5.26 -7.73 24.04
CA GLN A 54 -4.90 -6.32 23.94
C GLN A 54 -3.62 -6.09 23.11
N GLU A 55 -2.61 -6.95 23.27
CA GLU A 55 -1.40 -6.91 22.45
C GLU A 55 -1.71 -7.13 20.96
N LEU A 56 -2.60 -8.09 20.64
CA LEU A 56 -3.02 -8.34 19.27
C LEU A 56 -3.77 -7.14 18.67
N PHE A 57 -4.68 -6.51 19.42
CA PHE A 57 -5.39 -5.32 18.94
C PHE A 57 -4.42 -4.17 18.67
N ARG A 58 -3.49 -3.91 19.58
CA ARG A 58 -2.49 -2.87 19.40
C ARG A 58 -1.62 -3.12 18.16
N PHE A 59 -1.16 -4.34 17.97
CA PHE A 59 -0.41 -4.72 16.78
C PHE A 59 -1.18 -4.47 15.48
N LEU A 60 -2.49 -4.79 15.46
CA LEU A 60 -3.34 -4.53 14.29
C LEU A 60 -3.56 -3.03 14.06
N GLU A 61 -3.74 -2.25 15.11
CA GLU A 61 -3.87 -0.79 15.04
C GLU A 61 -2.60 -0.17 14.47
N ASP A 62 -1.43 -0.53 14.96
CA ASP A 62 -0.13 -0.05 14.48
C ASP A 62 0.11 -0.43 13.01
N ARG A 63 -0.25 -1.66 12.63
CA ARG A 63 -0.18 -2.14 11.25
C ARG A 63 -1.07 -1.33 10.31
N PHE A 64 -2.31 -1.06 10.70
CA PHE A 64 -3.24 -0.28 9.87
C PHE A 64 -2.84 1.19 9.80
N ALA A 65 -2.34 1.77 10.87
CA ALA A 65 -1.82 3.15 10.87
C ALA A 65 -0.64 3.29 9.90
N CYS A 66 0.28 2.32 9.88
CA CYS A 66 1.37 2.29 8.91
C CYS A 66 0.87 2.15 7.47
N ALA A 67 -0.09 1.24 7.21
CA ALA A 67 -0.67 1.07 5.88
C ALA A 67 -1.37 2.35 5.38
N GLN A 68 -2.06 3.07 6.25
CA GLN A 68 -2.68 4.35 5.93
C GLN A 68 -1.63 5.40 5.57
N ALA A 69 -0.57 5.55 6.35
CA ALA A 69 0.52 6.49 6.06
C ALA A 69 1.20 6.18 4.71
N CYS A 70 1.39 4.90 4.38
CA CYS A 70 1.88 4.48 3.07
C CYS A 70 0.93 4.89 1.94
N THR A 71 -0.39 4.73 2.11
CA THR A 71 -1.39 5.12 1.11
C THR A 71 -1.39 6.63 0.87
N GLU A 72 -1.32 7.43 1.92
CA GLU A 72 -1.29 8.89 1.84
C GLU A 72 0.00 9.38 1.16
N CYS A 73 1.14 8.80 1.51
CA CYS A 73 2.43 9.09 0.88
C CYS A 73 2.42 8.71 -0.60
N ALA A 74 1.94 7.52 -0.96
CA ALA A 74 1.85 7.08 -2.35
C ALA A 74 1.05 8.07 -3.20
N ARG A 75 -0.10 8.52 -2.68
CA ARG A 75 -0.96 9.49 -3.36
C ARG A 75 -0.27 10.86 -3.52
N ALA A 76 0.34 11.39 -2.46
CA ALA A 76 1.04 12.69 -2.50
C ALA A 76 2.21 12.67 -3.48
N CYS A 77 3.01 11.58 -3.50
CA CYS A 77 4.13 11.41 -4.41
C CYS A 77 3.70 11.21 -5.87
N ALA A 78 2.64 10.43 -6.12
CA ALA A 78 2.09 10.25 -7.47
C ALA A 78 1.54 11.57 -8.03
N LEU A 79 0.79 12.32 -7.21
CA LEU A 79 0.30 13.65 -7.58
C LEU A 79 1.47 14.58 -7.90
N ARG A 80 2.49 14.65 -7.05
CA ARG A 80 3.67 15.47 -7.30
C ARG A 80 4.36 15.11 -8.61
N ALA A 81 4.56 13.82 -8.87
CA ALA A 81 5.17 13.34 -10.10
C ALA A 81 4.39 13.75 -11.36
N SER A 82 3.06 13.79 -11.26
CA SER A 82 2.18 14.18 -12.37
C SER A 82 2.15 15.68 -12.65
N LEU A 83 2.55 16.51 -11.68
CA LEU A 83 2.58 17.97 -11.79
C LEU A 83 3.93 18.51 -12.33
N VAL A 84 4.93 17.64 -12.44
CA VAL A 84 6.25 18.01 -12.97
C VAL A 84 6.23 17.93 -14.50
N ASP A 85 6.77 18.96 -15.14
CA ASP A 85 6.93 19.00 -16.60
C ASP A 85 7.89 17.87 -17.04
N PRO A 86 7.44 16.96 -17.94
CA PRO A 86 8.27 15.87 -18.43
C PRO A 86 9.48 16.34 -19.25
N ASP A 87 9.38 17.52 -19.87
CA ASP A 87 10.45 18.16 -20.67
C ASP A 87 11.19 19.24 -19.87
N GLY A 88 11.04 19.21 -18.54
CA GLY A 88 11.61 20.20 -17.63
C GLY A 88 13.12 20.03 -17.38
N THR A 89 13.60 20.77 -16.39
CA THR A 89 15.02 20.71 -15.99
C THR A 89 15.38 19.35 -15.38
N GLU A 90 16.67 19.04 -15.30
CA GLU A 90 17.20 17.83 -14.64
C GLU A 90 16.69 17.68 -13.19
N ASN A 91 16.57 18.78 -12.46
CA ASN A 91 16.00 18.77 -11.11
C ASN A 91 14.51 18.38 -11.11
N GLN A 92 13.74 18.84 -12.07
CA GLN A 92 12.34 18.46 -12.22
C GLN A 92 12.21 16.98 -12.57
N GLU A 93 13.06 16.47 -13.45
CA GLU A 93 13.10 15.05 -13.76
C GLU A 93 13.45 14.20 -12.53
N LEU A 94 14.40 14.66 -11.71
CA LEU A 94 14.74 13.99 -10.45
C LEU A 94 13.54 13.92 -9.50
N VAL A 95 12.82 15.03 -9.32
CA VAL A 95 11.59 15.08 -8.50
C VAL A 95 10.54 14.11 -9.04
N ARG A 96 10.33 14.08 -10.35
CA ARG A 96 9.37 13.17 -10.98
C ARG A 96 9.75 11.71 -10.76
N ARG A 97 11.00 11.32 -10.99
CA ARG A 97 11.48 9.95 -10.77
C ARG A 97 11.36 9.52 -9.31
N ARG A 98 11.71 10.40 -8.38
CA ARG A 98 11.59 10.15 -6.94
C ARG A 98 10.12 10.01 -6.52
N GLY A 99 9.24 10.85 -7.06
CA GLY A 99 7.80 10.75 -6.81
C GLY A 99 7.23 9.43 -7.27
N ILE A 100 7.55 8.99 -8.49
CA ILE A 100 7.10 7.69 -9.02
C ILE A 100 7.63 6.55 -8.14
N MET A 101 8.95 6.51 -7.88
CA MET A 101 9.55 5.44 -7.07
C MET A 101 8.93 5.36 -5.67
N CYS A 102 8.77 6.51 -5.00
CA CYS A 102 8.19 6.56 -3.67
C CYS A 102 6.73 6.08 -3.67
N ALA A 103 5.93 6.51 -4.66
CA ALA A 103 4.55 6.09 -4.80
C ALA A 103 4.43 4.56 -4.96
N GLU A 104 5.22 3.96 -5.84
CA GLU A 104 5.20 2.51 -6.09
C GLU A 104 5.63 1.70 -4.85
N VAL A 105 6.68 2.13 -4.17
CA VAL A 105 7.17 1.44 -2.96
C VAL A 105 6.15 1.53 -1.83
N CYS A 106 5.56 2.71 -1.60
CA CYS A 106 4.53 2.90 -0.58
C CYS A 106 3.27 2.09 -0.88
N ASP A 107 2.82 2.05 -2.14
CA ASP A 107 1.66 1.26 -2.55
C ASP A 107 1.91 -0.25 -2.37
N ALA A 108 3.10 -0.74 -2.76
CA ALA A 108 3.50 -2.13 -2.51
C ALA A 108 3.53 -2.45 -1.01
N THR A 109 4.04 -1.53 -0.18
CA THR A 109 4.08 -1.71 1.27
C THR A 109 2.67 -1.76 1.87
N CYS A 110 1.78 -0.86 1.44
CA CYS A 110 0.37 -0.89 1.85
C CYS A 110 -0.28 -2.23 1.53
N ARG A 111 -0.06 -2.79 0.33
CA ARG A 111 -0.60 -4.10 -0.05
C ARG A 111 -0.07 -5.21 0.84
N VAL A 112 1.24 -5.26 1.11
CA VAL A 112 1.84 -6.26 2.02
C VAL A 112 1.25 -6.16 3.41
N LEU A 113 1.06 -4.95 3.94
CA LEU A 113 0.45 -4.73 5.25
C LEU A 113 -1.05 -5.05 5.28
N SER A 114 -1.75 -5.01 4.16
CA SER A 114 -3.19 -5.31 4.06
C SER A 114 -3.47 -6.82 3.92
N GLU A 115 -2.47 -7.63 3.54
CA GLU A 115 -2.62 -9.08 3.43
C GLU A 115 -2.88 -9.70 4.80
N GLN A 116 -3.96 -10.50 4.88
CA GLN A 116 -4.36 -11.16 6.13
C GLN A 116 -3.72 -12.55 6.32
N ASN A 117 -3.16 -13.10 5.26
CA ASN A 117 -2.53 -14.40 5.28
C ASN A 117 -1.07 -14.28 5.74
N GLN A 118 -0.60 -15.33 6.42
CA GLN A 118 0.73 -15.46 7.05
C GLN A 118 1.87 -14.91 6.16
N VAL A 119 2.09 -13.61 6.25
CA VAL A 119 3.26 -12.99 5.63
C VAL A 119 4.43 -13.24 6.57
N ASP A 120 5.52 -13.72 6.04
CA ASP A 120 6.77 -13.88 6.78
C ASP A 120 7.17 -12.53 7.40
N GLU A 121 7.37 -12.52 8.72
CA GLU A 121 7.76 -11.30 9.46
C GLU A 121 9.07 -10.71 8.91
N ALA A 122 10.01 -11.56 8.48
CA ALA A 122 11.25 -11.10 7.88
C ALA A 122 11.01 -10.36 6.55
N ALA A 123 10.04 -10.81 5.74
CA ALA A 123 9.65 -10.13 4.50
C ALA A 123 8.96 -8.79 4.78
N ILE A 124 8.08 -8.74 5.80
CA ILE A 124 7.46 -7.48 6.23
C ILE A 124 8.53 -6.50 6.69
N ARG A 125 9.47 -6.93 7.51
CA ARG A 125 10.58 -6.11 8.01
C ARG A 125 11.40 -5.52 6.86
N ALA A 126 11.83 -6.35 5.94
CA ALA A 126 12.61 -5.91 4.76
C ALA A 126 11.83 -4.88 3.92
N GLN A 127 10.53 -5.11 3.69
CA GLN A 127 9.68 -4.19 2.94
C GLN A 127 9.52 -2.84 3.66
N LEU A 128 9.33 -2.85 4.97
CA LEU A 128 9.19 -1.63 5.77
C LEU A 128 10.51 -0.84 5.83
N GLU A 129 11.64 -1.51 6.00
CA GLU A 129 12.96 -0.88 6.00
C GLU A 129 13.22 -0.19 4.66
N TRP A 130 12.92 -0.87 3.54
CA TRP A 130 13.06 -0.30 2.20
C TRP A 130 12.11 0.89 1.99
N CYS A 131 10.84 0.76 2.35
CA CYS A 131 9.86 1.85 2.26
C CYS A 131 10.33 3.08 3.05
N ARG A 132 10.77 2.86 4.31
CA ARG A 132 11.29 3.93 5.17
C ARG A 132 12.47 4.64 4.51
N GLN A 133 13.43 3.91 3.96
CA GLN A 133 14.61 4.48 3.31
C GLN A 133 14.22 5.32 2.08
N VAL A 134 13.38 4.77 1.20
CA VAL A 134 12.91 5.47 -0.01
C VAL A 134 12.15 6.75 0.35
N CYS A 135 11.32 6.72 1.38
CA CYS A 135 10.60 7.90 1.86
C CYS A 135 11.55 8.98 2.39
N LEU A 136 12.57 8.63 3.18
CA LEU A 136 13.54 9.60 3.69
C LEU A 136 14.34 10.26 2.56
N GLU A 137 14.80 9.48 1.58
CA GLU A 137 15.52 10.00 0.41
C GLU A 137 14.62 10.89 -0.45
N SER A 138 13.35 10.52 -0.63
CA SER A 138 12.39 11.30 -1.40
C SER A 138 12.04 12.61 -0.70
N ALA A 139 11.87 12.60 0.62
CA ALA A 139 11.63 13.80 1.41
C ALA A 139 12.77 14.81 1.23
N HIS A 140 14.01 14.34 1.26
CA HIS A 140 15.19 15.22 1.05
C HIS A 140 15.17 15.88 -0.33
N VAL A 141 14.87 15.13 -1.40
CA VAL A 141 14.75 15.70 -2.76
C VAL A 141 13.62 16.71 -2.86
N PHE A 142 12.49 16.44 -2.18
CA PHE A 142 11.33 17.33 -2.22
C PHE A 142 11.54 18.60 -1.39
N ASP A 143 12.32 18.57 -0.31
CA ASP A 143 12.64 19.76 0.50
C ASP A 143 13.37 20.83 -0.32
N ASP A 144 14.18 20.41 -1.29
CA ASP A 144 14.93 21.31 -2.17
C ASP A 144 14.08 21.83 -3.36
N HIS A 145 12.79 21.46 -3.42
CA HIS A 145 11.96 21.79 -4.59
C HIS A 145 10.69 22.57 -4.19
N PRO A 146 10.56 23.84 -4.63
CA PRO A 146 9.40 24.66 -4.31
C PRO A 146 8.08 24.02 -4.74
N GLY A 147 7.09 24.03 -3.85
CA GLY A 147 5.76 23.45 -4.08
C GLY A 147 5.71 21.92 -3.88
N ALA A 148 6.76 21.30 -3.31
CA ALA A 148 6.77 19.89 -2.97
C ALA A 148 6.73 19.63 -1.45
N GLU A 149 6.47 20.65 -0.64
CA GLU A 149 6.52 20.61 0.83
C GLU A 149 5.53 19.59 1.40
N GLU A 150 4.33 19.50 0.83
CA GLU A 150 3.32 18.52 1.24
C GLU A 150 3.78 17.08 0.96
N SER A 151 4.41 16.84 -0.19
CA SER A 151 4.96 15.53 -0.54
C SER A 151 6.15 15.17 0.35
N ALA A 152 7.01 16.14 0.67
CA ALA A 152 8.12 15.95 1.61
C ALA A 152 7.60 15.57 3.01
N GLN A 153 6.55 16.24 3.49
CA GLN A 153 5.94 15.93 4.77
C GLN A 153 5.30 14.55 4.78
N ALA A 154 4.53 14.18 3.74
CA ALA A 154 3.93 12.86 3.61
C ALA A 154 4.98 11.74 3.63
N CYS A 155 6.13 11.96 2.98
CA CYS A 155 7.26 11.02 3.01
C CYS A 155 7.84 10.88 4.43
N ARG A 156 8.03 11.98 5.16
CA ARG A 156 8.52 11.92 6.56
C ARG A 156 7.54 11.18 7.48
N ASP A 157 6.25 11.43 7.34
CA ASP A 157 5.23 10.77 8.14
C ASP A 157 5.14 9.28 7.86
N CYS A 158 5.24 8.88 6.59
CA CYS A 158 5.32 7.49 6.19
C CYS A 158 6.59 6.80 6.74
N ALA A 159 7.74 7.45 6.63
CA ALA A 159 9.00 6.92 7.18
C ALA A 159 8.94 6.72 8.70
N ARG A 160 8.31 7.66 9.42
CA ARG A 160 8.07 7.55 10.85
C ARG A 160 7.14 6.39 11.18
N ALA A 161 6.00 6.27 10.51
CA ALA A 161 5.04 5.18 10.71
C ALA A 161 5.66 3.80 10.43
N CYS A 162 6.47 3.66 9.39
CA CYS A 162 7.24 2.44 9.13
C CYS A 162 8.21 2.13 10.27
N GLY A 163 8.92 3.13 10.81
CA GLY A 163 9.84 2.96 11.94
C GLY A 163 9.13 2.55 13.22
N GLU A 164 8.00 3.15 13.52
CA GLU A 164 7.15 2.81 14.68
C GLU A 164 6.64 1.37 14.59
N PHE A 165 6.13 0.96 13.43
CA PHE A 165 5.65 -0.40 13.24
C PHE A 165 6.80 -1.43 13.25
N LEU A 166 7.97 -1.12 12.66
CA LEU A 166 9.16 -1.97 12.75
C LEU A 166 9.57 -2.26 14.21
N ALA A 167 9.41 -1.31 15.10
CA ALA A 167 9.73 -1.48 16.53
C ALA A 167 8.77 -2.44 17.26
N THR A 168 7.60 -2.74 16.68
CA THR A 168 6.63 -3.70 17.24
C THR A 168 6.87 -5.14 16.76
N LEU A 169 7.60 -5.32 15.65
CA LEU A 169 7.99 -6.64 15.12
C LEU A 169 9.11 -7.23 15.98
N ARG A 170 9.03 -8.54 16.24
CA ARG A 170 9.99 -9.28 17.10
C ARG A 170 11.12 -9.91 16.31
#